data_358e14b4eddb95a3b4c5b5fb8290fb03
#
_entry.id   358e14b4eddb95a3b4c5b5fb8290fb03
#
_cell.length_a   1.000
_cell.length_b   1.000
_cell.length_c   1.000
_cell.angle_alpha   90.00
_cell.angle_beta   90.00
_cell.angle_gamma   90.00
#
_symmetry.space_group_name_H-M   'P 1'
#
loop_
_entity.id
_entity.type
_entity.pdbx_description
1 polymer ?
#
loop_
_entity_poly.entity_id
_entity_poly.type
_entity_poly.pdbx_seq_one_letter_code
_entity_poly.pdbx_strand_id
1 'polypeptide(L)'
;MNERALGLVPIVVEQTARGERSYDIYSRLLKERVIFVVGEVEDHMANLVVAQLLFLESDNPDKDVALYINTPGGSVSAGLAIYDTMQFIKPDVSTICVGLAASMGAVLLAGGAAGKRHSLPNSKIMIHQPSGGFRGQASDIDIQAREVMDTKERLNRILAHHTHQSIERIKVDSDRDNFMNADAAVAYGMIDKVLEKRLDAVPTPSPDRPA
;
A
#
# COMPACT_ATOMS: atom_id res chain seq x y z
N MET A 1 3.70 18.23 24.98
CA MET A 1 4.86 17.49 24.44
C MET A 1 4.42 16.03 24.37
N ASN A 2 4.03 15.56 23.18
CA ASN A 2 3.77 14.13 22.98
C ASN A 2 5.13 13.44 22.80
N GLU A 3 5.61 12.79 23.84
CA GLU A 3 6.65 11.78 23.73
C GLU A 3 6.06 10.63 22.90
N ARG A 4 6.26 10.67 21.57
CA ARG A 4 6.18 9.43 20.79
C ARG A 4 7.25 8.53 21.39
N ALA A 5 6.82 7.48 22.08
CA ALA A 5 7.71 6.42 22.51
C ALA A 5 8.54 6.05 21.26
N LEU A 6 9.85 6.29 21.32
CA LEU A 6 10.78 5.81 20.30
C LEU A 6 10.72 4.29 20.37
N GLY A 7 9.83 3.69 19.56
CA GLY A 7 9.78 2.25 19.42
C GLY A 7 11.14 1.79 18.93
N LEU A 8 11.87 1.09 19.80
CA LEU A 8 13.14 0.50 19.43
C LEU A 8 12.88 -0.47 18.29
N VAL A 9 13.41 -0.16 17.10
CA VAL A 9 13.34 -1.07 15.96
C VAL A 9 14.26 -2.25 16.27
N PRO A 10 13.75 -3.51 16.32
CA PRO A 10 14.58 -4.68 16.63
C PRO A 10 15.69 -4.86 15.60
N ILE A 11 16.86 -5.29 16.11
CA ILE A 11 18.01 -5.63 15.28
C ILE A 11 18.09 -7.16 15.17
N VAL A 12 18.31 -7.66 13.96
CA VAL A 12 18.52 -9.05 13.62
C VAL A 12 19.97 -9.25 13.20
N VAL A 13 20.63 -10.28 13.74
CA VAL A 13 21.99 -10.64 13.38
C VAL A 13 21.96 -11.90 12.53
N GLU A 14 22.51 -11.82 11.33
CA GLU A 14 22.68 -12.98 10.43
C GLU A 14 24.13 -13.45 10.43
N GLN A 15 24.32 -14.76 10.54
CA GLN A 15 25.60 -15.42 10.29
C GLN A 15 25.77 -15.63 8.79
N THR A 16 26.85 -15.10 8.22
CA THR A 16 27.19 -15.31 6.81
C THR A 16 28.58 -15.94 6.69
N ALA A 17 28.91 -16.47 5.53
CA ALA A 17 30.26 -16.99 5.25
C ALA A 17 31.38 -15.93 5.40
N ARG A 18 31.01 -14.65 5.44
CA ARG A 18 31.93 -13.49 5.61
C ARG A 18 31.87 -12.87 7.01
N GLY A 19 31.22 -13.53 7.98
CA GLY A 19 31.03 -13.05 9.35
C GLY A 19 29.60 -12.61 9.65
N GLU A 20 29.39 -12.00 10.81
CA GLU A 20 28.10 -11.51 11.27
C GLU A 20 27.72 -10.19 10.58
N ARG A 21 26.44 -10.05 10.23
CA ARG A 21 25.85 -8.81 9.76
C ARG A 21 24.60 -8.47 10.56
N SER A 22 24.52 -7.25 11.04
CA SER A 22 23.37 -6.72 11.75
C SER A 22 22.50 -5.92 10.80
N TYR A 23 21.18 -6.10 10.89
CA TYR A 23 20.16 -5.35 10.18
C TYR A 23 19.07 -4.94 11.17
N ASP A 24 18.46 -3.77 11.00
CA ASP A 24 17.16 -3.58 11.57
C ASP A 24 16.13 -4.46 10.87
N ILE A 25 14.99 -4.74 11.53
CA ILE A 25 14.00 -5.69 11.01
C ILE A 25 13.41 -5.24 9.66
N TYR A 26 13.22 -3.95 9.42
CA TYR A 26 12.68 -3.45 8.15
C TYR A 26 13.70 -3.60 7.01
N SER A 27 14.97 -3.24 7.26
CA SER A 27 16.06 -3.47 6.30
C SER A 27 16.24 -4.95 5.98
N ARG A 28 16.04 -5.83 6.99
CA ARG A 28 16.10 -7.28 6.76
C ARG A 28 14.95 -7.76 5.89
N LEU A 29 13.73 -7.28 6.13
CA LEU A 29 12.56 -7.63 5.34
C LEU A 29 12.60 -7.03 3.94
N LEU A 30 13.20 -5.85 3.75
CA LEU A 30 13.42 -5.26 2.43
C LEU A 30 14.28 -6.16 1.53
N LYS A 31 15.26 -6.89 2.07
CA LYS A 31 16.02 -7.91 1.31
C LYS A 31 15.13 -9.05 0.77
N GLU A 32 14.00 -9.32 1.45
CA GLU A 32 12.97 -10.26 0.98
C GLU A 32 11.90 -9.56 0.12
N ARG A 33 12.19 -8.33 -0.32
CA ARG A 33 11.33 -7.50 -1.17
C ARG A 33 10.01 -7.10 -0.50
N VAL A 34 10.00 -6.97 0.81
CA VAL A 34 8.84 -6.58 1.62
C VAL A 34 8.98 -5.13 2.04
N ILE A 35 7.96 -4.34 1.71
CA ILE A 35 7.80 -2.92 2.08
C ILE A 35 6.57 -2.76 2.96
N PHE A 36 6.62 -1.83 3.92
CA PHE A 36 5.51 -1.52 4.81
C PHE A 36 4.98 -0.10 4.59
N VAL A 37 3.65 0.01 4.46
CA VAL A 37 2.90 1.27 4.53
C VAL A 37 2.10 1.23 5.82
N VAL A 38 2.63 1.80 6.88
CA VAL A 38 2.05 1.73 8.24
C VAL A 38 1.94 3.12 8.83
N GLY A 39 0.79 3.43 9.44
CA GLY A 39 0.49 4.75 9.97
C GLY A 39 -0.07 5.69 8.91
N GLU A 40 -0.08 7.00 9.20
CA GLU A 40 -0.63 8.01 8.29
C GLU A 40 0.23 8.14 7.03
N VAL A 41 -0.42 8.24 5.86
CA VAL A 41 0.26 8.49 4.59
C VAL A 41 0.66 9.97 4.53
N GLU A 42 1.95 10.21 4.62
CA GLU A 42 2.57 11.55 4.60
C GLU A 42 3.78 11.59 3.66
N ASP A 43 4.27 12.78 3.34
CA ASP A 43 5.34 12.95 2.35
C ASP A 43 6.63 12.21 2.70
N HIS A 44 7.02 12.19 3.98
CA HIS A 44 8.23 11.49 4.41
C HIS A 44 8.09 9.96 4.19
N MET A 45 7.00 9.37 4.63
CA MET A 45 6.72 7.95 4.42
C MET A 45 6.64 7.62 2.94
N ALA A 46 5.94 8.45 2.15
CA ALA A 46 5.81 8.23 0.71
C ALA A 46 7.16 8.23 0.00
N ASN A 47 8.04 9.19 0.30
CA ASN A 47 9.39 9.26 -0.27
C ASN A 47 10.22 8.01 0.06
N LEU A 48 10.10 7.48 1.30
CA LEU A 48 10.79 6.25 1.69
C LEU A 48 10.25 5.03 0.92
N VAL A 49 8.94 4.92 0.76
CA VAL A 49 8.32 3.81 0.01
C VAL A 49 8.71 3.88 -1.46
N VAL A 50 8.65 5.06 -2.08
CA VAL A 50 9.10 5.28 -3.47
C VAL A 50 10.56 4.89 -3.66
N ALA A 51 11.46 5.33 -2.75
CA ALA A 51 12.87 4.98 -2.81
C ALA A 51 13.09 3.46 -2.70
N GLN A 52 12.35 2.75 -1.83
CA GLN A 52 12.43 1.31 -1.70
C GLN A 52 11.91 0.58 -2.95
N LEU A 53 10.82 1.05 -3.56
CA LEU A 53 10.29 0.49 -4.81
C LEU A 53 11.32 0.58 -5.94
N LEU A 54 11.91 1.77 -6.15
CA LEU A 54 12.95 2.00 -7.17
C LEU A 54 14.22 1.19 -6.90
N PHE A 55 14.62 1.08 -5.63
CA PHE A 55 15.76 0.24 -5.23
C PHE A 55 15.52 -1.23 -5.58
N LEU A 56 14.35 -1.76 -5.25
CA LEU A 56 14.00 -3.17 -5.52
C LEU A 56 13.87 -3.44 -7.02
N GLU A 57 13.37 -2.50 -7.81
CA GLU A 57 13.39 -2.61 -9.28
C GLU A 57 14.82 -2.69 -9.81
N SER A 58 15.70 -1.80 -9.34
CA SER A 58 17.12 -1.81 -9.74
C SER A 58 17.87 -3.08 -9.33
N ASP A 59 17.51 -3.66 -8.18
CA ASP A 59 18.10 -4.91 -7.66
C ASP A 59 17.67 -6.13 -8.49
N ASN A 60 16.39 -6.28 -8.75
CA ASN A 60 15.84 -7.33 -9.61
C ASN A 60 14.48 -6.93 -10.20
N PRO A 61 14.42 -6.56 -11.48
CA PRO A 61 13.18 -6.10 -12.12
C PRO A 61 12.17 -7.21 -12.44
N ASP A 62 12.55 -8.48 -12.31
CA ASP A 62 11.69 -9.63 -12.67
C ASP A 62 11.04 -10.30 -11.45
N LYS A 63 11.34 -9.83 -10.25
CA LYS A 63 10.76 -10.36 -9.01
C LYS A 63 9.74 -9.38 -8.42
N ASP A 64 8.62 -9.92 -7.98
CA ASP A 64 7.56 -9.16 -7.32
C ASP A 64 8.05 -8.41 -6.08
N VAL A 65 7.36 -7.33 -5.74
CA VAL A 65 7.48 -6.60 -4.48
C VAL A 65 6.22 -6.83 -3.66
N ALA A 66 6.36 -7.12 -2.37
CA ALA A 66 5.24 -7.27 -1.45
C ALA A 66 5.04 -5.99 -0.61
N LEU A 67 3.90 -5.33 -0.76
CA LEU A 67 3.54 -4.12 -0.04
C LEU A 67 2.50 -4.44 1.04
N TYR A 68 2.92 -4.40 2.31
CA TYR A 68 2.07 -4.63 3.48
C TYR A 68 1.45 -3.31 3.95
N ILE A 69 0.12 -3.26 4.01
CA ILE A 69 -0.64 -2.02 4.23
C ILE A 69 -1.41 -2.11 5.56
N ASN A 70 -1.14 -1.15 6.46
CA ASN A 70 -1.89 -0.93 7.69
C ASN A 70 -1.97 0.59 7.98
N THR A 71 -2.90 1.27 7.33
CA THR A 71 -2.96 2.74 7.34
C THR A 71 -4.41 3.25 7.38
N PRO A 72 -4.67 4.34 8.11
CA PRO A 72 -5.93 5.07 8.01
C PRO A 72 -6.05 5.93 6.74
N GLY A 73 -5.00 5.99 5.90
CA GLY A 73 -4.87 6.92 4.79
C GLY A 73 -4.08 8.17 5.17
N GLY A 74 -4.32 9.28 4.50
CA GLY A 74 -3.63 10.54 4.75
C GLY A 74 -3.55 11.42 3.49
N SER A 75 -2.41 12.07 3.26
CA SER A 75 -2.17 12.97 2.13
C SER A 75 -2.39 12.27 0.78
N VAL A 76 -3.28 12.84 -0.04
CA VAL A 76 -3.59 12.30 -1.37
C VAL A 76 -2.38 12.40 -2.29
N SER A 77 -1.66 13.52 -2.28
CA SER A 77 -0.47 13.70 -3.12
C SER A 77 0.64 12.71 -2.77
N ALA A 78 0.89 12.48 -1.47
CA ALA A 78 1.83 11.47 -1.00
C ALA A 78 1.42 10.05 -1.41
N GLY A 79 0.13 9.72 -1.27
CA GLY A 79 -0.40 8.42 -1.68
C GLY A 79 -0.35 8.20 -3.20
N LEU A 80 -0.64 9.24 -3.99
CA LEU A 80 -0.51 9.15 -5.46
C LEU A 80 0.93 9.00 -5.91
N ALA A 81 1.92 9.59 -5.21
CA ALA A 81 3.33 9.35 -5.51
C ALA A 81 3.72 7.87 -5.35
N ILE A 82 3.22 7.21 -4.30
CA ILE A 82 3.40 5.75 -4.13
C ILE A 82 2.67 5.00 -5.24
N TYR A 83 1.39 5.30 -5.47
CA TYR A 83 0.56 4.64 -6.47
C TYR A 83 1.18 4.71 -7.86
N ASP A 84 1.55 5.91 -8.32
CA ASP A 84 2.15 6.11 -9.64
C ASP A 84 3.47 5.35 -9.76
N THR A 85 4.28 5.31 -8.71
CA THR A 85 5.51 4.52 -8.69
C THR A 85 5.23 3.01 -8.78
N MET A 86 4.20 2.50 -8.07
CA MET A 86 3.77 1.10 -8.18
C MET A 86 3.38 0.73 -9.62
N GLN A 87 2.74 1.67 -10.35
CA GLN A 87 2.34 1.44 -11.75
C GLN A 87 3.51 1.63 -12.73
N PHE A 88 4.51 2.43 -12.37
CA PHE A 88 5.63 2.81 -13.24
C PHE A 88 6.73 1.75 -13.29
N ILE A 89 7.05 1.10 -12.16
CA ILE A 89 8.13 0.11 -12.07
C ILE A 89 7.78 -1.19 -12.79
N LYS A 90 8.80 -1.90 -13.27
CA LYS A 90 8.62 -3.18 -13.98
C LYS A 90 8.12 -4.34 -13.08
N PRO A 91 8.62 -4.51 -11.82
CA PRO A 91 8.12 -5.56 -10.94
C PRO A 91 6.62 -5.42 -10.65
N ASP A 92 5.90 -6.54 -10.61
CA ASP A 92 4.55 -6.54 -10.06
C ASP A 92 4.58 -6.22 -8.56
N VAL A 93 3.70 -5.32 -8.14
CA VAL A 93 3.52 -5.01 -6.71
C VAL A 93 2.33 -5.79 -6.17
N SER A 94 2.61 -6.81 -5.36
CA SER A 94 1.58 -7.51 -4.58
C SER A 94 1.22 -6.70 -3.36
N THR A 95 -0.07 -6.47 -3.11
CA THR A 95 -0.56 -5.69 -1.96
C THR A 95 -1.28 -6.57 -0.96
N ILE A 96 -1.04 -6.32 0.33
CA ILE A 96 -1.59 -7.14 1.42
C ILE A 96 -2.11 -6.22 2.54
N CYS A 97 -3.43 -6.19 2.76
CA CYS A 97 -4.01 -5.48 3.90
C CYS A 97 -3.82 -6.28 5.19
N VAL A 98 -3.18 -5.65 6.19
CA VAL A 98 -2.97 -6.19 7.53
C VAL A 98 -3.59 -5.22 8.54
N GLY A 99 -4.77 -5.53 9.03
CA GLY A 99 -5.52 -4.67 9.96
C GLY A 99 -6.42 -3.68 9.24
N LEU A 100 -5.89 -2.59 8.67
CA LEU A 100 -6.69 -1.54 8.05
C LEU A 100 -6.05 -1.00 6.77
N ALA A 101 -6.84 -0.90 5.71
CA ALA A 101 -6.51 -0.12 4.52
C ALA A 101 -7.63 0.88 4.25
N ALA A 102 -7.50 2.11 4.74
CA ALA A 102 -8.54 3.12 4.61
C ALA A 102 -8.10 4.30 3.73
N SER A 103 -9.07 4.91 3.03
CA SER A 103 -8.83 6.13 2.23
C SER A 103 -7.72 5.91 1.19
N MET A 104 -6.62 6.66 1.24
CA MET A 104 -5.47 6.42 0.36
C MET A 104 -4.87 5.01 0.51
N GLY A 105 -4.97 4.39 1.70
CA GLY A 105 -4.57 3.00 1.90
C GLY A 105 -5.39 2.02 1.07
N ALA A 106 -6.68 2.26 0.90
CA ALA A 106 -7.55 1.46 0.05
C ALA A 106 -7.22 1.63 -1.44
N VAL A 107 -6.84 2.85 -1.86
CA VAL A 107 -6.37 3.12 -3.23
C VAL A 107 -5.07 2.37 -3.53
N LEU A 108 -4.10 2.40 -2.59
CA LEU A 108 -2.85 1.66 -2.73
C LEU A 108 -3.08 0.14 -2.75
N LEU A 109 -3.99 -0.37 -1.91
CA LEU A 109 -4.36 -1.78 -1.89
C LEU A 109 -4.95 -2.23 -3.23
N ALA A 110 -5.93 -1.49 -3.74
CA ALA A 110 -6.57 -1.79 -5.02
C ALA A 110 -5.60 -1.63 -6.20
N GLY A 111 -4.60 -0.73 -6.08
CA GLY A 111 -3.57 -0.47 -7.09
C GLY A 111 -2.50 -1.55 -7.24
N GLY A 112 -2.55 -2.63 -6.47
CA GLY A 112 -1.69 -3.80 -6.66
C GLY A 112 -1.93 -4.51 -7.99
N ALA A 113 -0.96 -5.32 -8.41
CA ALA A 113 -1.06 -6.11 -9.64
C ALA A 113 -2.27 -7.07 -9.58
N ALA A 114 -2.97 -7.21 -10.70
CA ALA A 114 -4.15 -8.06 -10.81
C ALA A 114 -3.83 -9.51 -10.42
N GLY A 115 -4.67 -10.11 -9.56
CA GLY A 115 -4.47 -11.44 -8.99
C GLY A 115 -3.50 -11.48 -7.79
N LYS A 116 -2.88 -10.34 -7.42
CA LYS A 116 -1.89 -10.23 -6.33
C LYS A 116 -2.30 -9.24 -5.24
N ARG A 117 -3.59 -8.90 -5.15
CA ARG A 117 -4.16 -8.02 -4.13
C ARG A 117 -4.83 -8.86 -3.05
N HIS A 118 -4.39 -8.70 -1.81
CA HIS A 118 -4.76 -9.62 -0.73
C HIS A 118 -5.19 -8.88 0.53
N SER A 119 -5.88 -9.62 1.41
CA SER A 119 -6.19 -9.17 2.76
C SER A 119 -6.09 -10.35 3.73
N LEU A 120 -5.74 -10.07 4.98
CA LEU A 120 -5.91 -11.03 6.07
C LEU A 120 -7.40 -11.06 6.50
N PRO A 121 -7.89 -12.17 7.10
CA PRO A 121 -9.32 -12.39 7.33
C PRO A 121 -10.01 -11.33 8.19
N ASN A 122 -9.31 -10.77 9.17
CA ASN A 122 -9.87 -9.79 10.10
C ASN A 122 -9.56 -8.34 9.73
N SER A 123 -8.98 -8.10 8.56
CA SER A 123 -8.68 -6.75 8.09
C SER A 123 -9.93 -6.02 7.62
N LYS A 124 -9.87 -4.70 7.64
CA LYS A 124 -10.92 -3.82 7.12
C LYS A 124 -10.39 -2.95 5.99
N ILE A 125 -11.21 -2.75 5.00
CA ILE A 125 -10.95 -1.84 3.90
C ILE A 125 -12.01 -0.74 3.94
N MET A 126 -11.62 0.53 3.74
CA MET A 126 -12.58 1.63 3.75
C MET A 126 -12.29 2.59 2.60
N ILE A 127 -13.31 2.89 1.84
CA ILE A 127 -13.29 3.90 0.78
C ILE A 127 -14.15 5.08 1.17
N HIS A 128 -13.69 6.29 0.85
CA HIS A 128 -14.46 7.52 0.97
C HIS A 128 -13.89 8.61 0.04
N GLN A 129 -14.65 9.69 -0.17
CA GLN A 129 -14.19 10.84 -0.93
C GLN A 129 -13.10 11.62 -0.19
N PRO A 130 -12.20 12.34 -0.91
CA PRO A 130 -11.22 13.20 -0.26
C PRO A 130 -11.92 14.31 0.53
N SER A 131 -11.33 14.67 1.67
CA SER A 131 -11.75 15.79 2.51
C SER A 131 -10.69 16.89 2.50
N GLY A 132 -11.10 18.13 2.61
CA GLY A 132 -10.20 19.27 2.70
C GLY A 132 -10.89 20.45 3.38
N GLY A 133 -10.10 21.38 3.91
CA GLY A 133 -10.58 22.64 4.44
C GLY A 133 -9.62 23.76 4.05
N PHE A 134 -10.17 24.88 3.57
CA PHE A 134 -9.38 25.98 3.02
C PHE A 134 -9.76 27.29 3.67
N ARG A 135 -8.76 28.20 3.79
CA ARG A 135 -8.93 29.57 4.25
C ARG A 135 -8.17 30.49 3.30
N GLY A 136 -8.74 31.63 2.98
CA GLY A 136 -8.11 32.62 2.11
C GLY A 136 -9.12 33.56 1.49
N GLN A 137 -8.72 34.25 0.45
CA GLN A 137 -9.60 35.06 -0.37
C GLN A 137 -10.57 34.16 -1.16
N ALA A 138 -11.72 34.71 -1.54
CA ALA A 138 -12.75 33.93 -2.26
C ALA A 138 -12.22 33.24 -3.52
N SER A 139 -11.36 33.91 -4.28
CA SER A 139 -10.72 33.34 -5.48
C SER A 139 -9.81 32.16 -5.14
N ASP A 140 -9.06 32.23 -4.04
CA ASP A 140 -8.17 31.14 -3.61
C ASP A 140 -8.98 29.93 -3.16
N ILE A 141 -10.10 30.16 -2.45
CA ILE A 141 -11.02 29.10 -2.01
C ILE A 141 -11.64 28.40 -3.23
N ASP A 142 -12.05 29.14 -4.27
CA ASP A 142 -12.59 28.56 -5.51
C ASP A 142 -11.57 27.70 -6.24
N ILE A 143 -10.32 28.16 -6.35
CA ILE A 143 -9.22 27.37 -6.95
C ILE A 143 -9.02 26.06 -6.18
N GLN A 144 -8.95 26.11 -4.86
CA GLN A 144 -8.75 24.92 -4.03
C GLN A 144 -9.96 23.97 -4.10
N ALA A 145 -11.18 24.50 -4.15
CA ALA A 145 -12.38 23.69 -4.29
C ALA A 145 -12.38 22.90 -5.61
N ARG A 146 -11.97 23.53 -6.71
CA ARG A 146 -11.82 22.83 -8.01
C ARG A 146 -10.78 21.73 -7.94
N GLU A 147 -9.60 21.99 -7.34
CA GLU A 147 -8.54 20.99 -7.21
C GLU A 147 -9.01 19.76 -6.40
N VAL A 148 -9.80 19.97 -5.33
CA VAL A 148 -10.39 18.84 -4.57
C VAL A 148 -11.37 18.05 -5.43
N MET A 149 -12.18 18.71 -6.24
CA MET A 149 -13.13 18.02 -7.14
C MET A 149 -12.40 17.25 -8.23
N ASP A 150 -11.34 17.80 -8.81
CA ASP A 150 -10.50 17.11 -9.79
C ASP A 150 -9.78 15.90 -9.18
N THR A 151 -9.30 16.06 -7.96
CA THR A 151 -8.71 14.98 -7.16
C THR A 151 -9.72 13.87 -6.89
N LYS A 152 -10.96 14.22 -6.48
CA LYS A 152 -12.05 13.24 -6.27
C LYS A 152 -12.33 12.44 -7.55
N GLU A 153 -12.45 13.10 -8.70
CA GLU A 153 -12.66 12.42 -9.98
C GLU A 153 -11.50 11.50 -10.35
N ARG A 154 -10.25 11.89 -10.09
CA ARG A 154 -9.07 11.09 -10.33
C ARG A 154 -9.08 9.82 -9.49
N LEU A 155 -9.33 9.92 -8.18
CA LEU A 155 -9.41 8.78 -7.27
C LEU A 155 -10.55 7.82 -7.64
N ASN A 156 -11.72 8.36 -8.03
CA ASN A 156 -12.84 7.55 -8.50
C ASN A 156 -12.50 6.75 -9.76
N ARG A 157 -11.76 7.35 -10.72
CA ARG A 157 -11.30 6.63 -11.92
C ARG A 157 -10.28 5.54 -11.58
N ILE A 158 -9.34 5.81 -10.66
CA ILE A 158 -8.38 4.81 -10.20
C ILE A 158 -9.11 3.61 -9.57
N LEU A 159 -10.03 3.87 -8.64
CA LEU A 159 -10.81 2.81 -8.00
C LEU A 159 -11.67 2.05 -9.02
N ALA A 160 -12.36 2.74 -9.93
CA ALA A 160 -13.16 2.11 -10.97
C ALA A 160 -12.32 1.19 -11.87
N HIS A 161 -11.12 1.64 -12.26
CA HIS A 161 -10.18 0.87 -13.07
C HIS A 161 -9.78 -0.45 -12.39
N HIS A 162 -9.37 -0.39 -11.14
CA HIS A 162 -8.87 -1.56 -10.43
C HIS A 162 -9.95 -2.50 -9.89
N THR A 163 -11.14 -1.97 -9.55
CA THR A 163 -12.25 -2.78 -9.02
C THR A 163 -13.20 -3.30 -10.09
N HIS A 164 -13.09 -2.79 -11.33
CA HIS A 164 -14.03 -3.04 -12.42
C HIS A 164 -15.47 -2.61 -12.12
N GLN A 165 -15.67 -1.74 -11.12
CA GLN A 165 -16.95 -1.09 -10.86
C GLN A 165 -17.15 0.10 -11.79
N SER A 166 -18.41 0.49 -12.05
CA SER A 166 -18.69 1.73 -12.78
C SER A 166 -18.28 2.97 -11.95
N ILE A 167 -17.92 4.04 -12.64
CA ILE A 167 -17.56 5.32 -11.97
C ILE A 167 -18.73 5.82 -11.13
N GLU A 168 -19.97 5.66 -11.61
CA GLU A 168 -21.20 6.04 -10.92
C GLU A 168 -21.35 5.26 -9.61
N ARG A 169 -21.03 3.95 -9.62
CA ARG A 169 -21.05 3.12 -8.44
C ARG A 169 -20.00 3.57 -7.43
N ILE A 170 -18.76 3.80 -7.87
CA ILE A 170 -17.67 4.30 -7.00
C ILE A 170 -18.08 5.66 -6.37
N LYS A 171 -18.65 6.59 -7.14
CA LYS A 171 -19.10 7.90 -6.64
C LYS A 171 -20.12 7.78 -5.52
N VAL A 172 -21.07 6.86 -5.65
CA VAL A 172 -22.09 6.62 -4.63
C VAL A 172 -21.49 5.96 -3.39
N ASP A 173 -20.70 4.90 -3.60
CA ASP A 173 -20.17 4.08 -2.52
C ASP A 173 -19.03 4.76 -1.75
N SER A 174 -18.35 5.74 -2.33
CA SER A 174 -17.32 6.55 -1.68
C SER A 174 -17.80 7.93 -1.18
N ASP A 175 -19.09 8.24 -1.27
CA ASP A 175 -19.59 9.55 -0.81
C ASP A 175 -19.41 9.74 0.70
N ARG A 176 -19.51 8.66 1.46
CA ARG A 176 -19.26 8.58 2.90
C ARG A 176 -18.40 7.34 3.20
N ASP A 177 -17.96 7.23 4.46
CA ASP A 177 -17.16 6.08 4.91
C ASP A 177 -17.89 4.77 4.61
N ASN A 178 -17.33 4.00 3.70
CA ASN A 178 -17.84 2.69 3.30
C ASN A 178 -16.83 1.61 3.69
N PHE A 179 -17.16 0.93 4.80
CA PHE A 179 -16.32 -0.13 5.34
C PHE A 179 -16.68 -1.50 4.77
N MET A 180 -15.68 -2.22 4.34
CA MET A 180 -15.76 -3.59 3.84
C MET A 180 -14.90 -4.51 4.72
N ASN A 181 -15.45 -5.68 5.09
CA ASN A 181 -14.62 -6.80 5.57
C ASN A 181 -13.89 -7.45 4.37
N ALA A 182 -13.02 -8.42 4.66
CA ALA A 182 -12.20 -9.05 3.64
C ALA A 182 -13.03 -9.69 2.51
N ASP A 183 -14.11 -10.42 2.84
CA ASP A 183 -14.97 -11.09 1.84
C ASP A 183 -15.75 -10.09 0.99
N ALA A 184 -16.30 -9.04 1.60
CA ALA A 184 -16.96 -7.96 0.88
C ALA A 184 -15.99 -7.22 -0.06
N ALA A 185 -14.73 -7.06 0.34
CA ALA A 185 -13.70 -6.44 -0.48
C ALA A 185 -13.33 -7.30 -1.71
N VAL A 186 -13.34 -8.63 -1.58
CA VAL A 186 -13.22 -9.53 -2.74
C VAL A 186 -14.41 -9.37 -3.67
N ALA A 187 -15.63 -9.43 -3.13
CA ALA A 187 -16.86 -9.31 -3.93
C ALA A 187 -16.97 -7.93 -4.62
N TYR A 188 -16.43 -6.89 -4.03
CA TYR A 188 -16.38 -5.55 -4.59
C TYR A 188 -15.28 -5.38 -5.66
N GLY A 189 -14.25 -6.21 -5.64
CA GLY A 189 -13.08 -6.13 -6.53
C GLY A 189 -11.93 -5.29 -6.00
N MET A 190 -11.96 -4.89 -4.73
CA MET A 190 -10.85 -4.17 -4.08
C MET A 190 -9.60 -5.05 -3.93
N ILE A 191 -9.81 -6.34 -3.73
CA ILE A 191 -8.78 -7.37 -3.59
C ILE A 191 -9.17 -8.63 -4.36
N ASP A 192 -8.19 -9.50 -4.59
CA ASP A 192 -8.40 -10.73 -5.35
C ASP A 192 -8.64 -11.94 -4.43
N LYS A 193 -8.06 -11.95 -3.22
CA LYS A 193 -8.14 -13.10 -2.31
C LYS A 193 -7.94 -12.74 -0.85
N VAL A 194 -8.63 -13.47 0.04
CA VAL A 194 -8.35 -13.50 1.48
C VAL A 194 -7.32 -14.58 1.77
N LEU A 195 -6.25 -14.25 2.51
CA LEU A 195 -5.18 -15.17 2.88
C LEU A 195 -5.36 -15.62 4.34
N GLU A 196 -5.86 -16.82 4.56
CA GLU A 196 -5.98 -17.41 5.92
C GLU A 196 -4.64 -17.92 6.45
N LYS A 197 -3.82 -18.45 5.58
CA LYS A 197 -2.48 -18.96 5.87
C LYS A 197 -1.50 -18.53 4.78
N ARG A 198 -0.23 -18.38 5.15
CA ARG A 198 0.82 -18.19 4.15
C ARG A 198 0.84 -19.43 3.26
N LEU A 199 0.69 -19.23 1.95
CA LEU A 199 0.89 -20.32 1.00
C LEU A 199 2.34 -20.79 1.17
N ASP A 200 2.53 -22.09 1.39
CA ASP A 200 3.85 -22.67 1.47
C ASP A 200 4.61 -22.29 0.19
N ALA A 201 5.73 -21.62 0.34
CA ALA A 201 6.65 -21.44 -0.78
C ALA A 201 6.98 -22.86 -1.27
N VAL A 202 6.74 -23.15 -2.56
CA VAL A 202 7.18 -24.41 -3.17
C VAL A 202 8.66 -24.55 -2.80
N PRO A 203 9.07 -25.65 -2.13
CA PRO A 203 10.44 -25.81 -1.74
C PRO A 203 11.29 -25.80 -3.01
N THR A 204 12.07 -24.76 -3.23
CA THR A 204 13.14 -24.81 -4.22
C THR A 204 14.08 -25.91 -3.78
N PRO A 205 14.37 -26.93 -4.61
CA PRO A 205 15.35 -27.95 -4.28
C PRO A 205 16.67 -27.26 -3.94
N SER A 206 17.14 -27.45 -2.71
CA SER A 206 18.47 -26.98 -2.32
C SER A 206 19.50 -27.70 -3.18
N PRO A 207 20.39 -27.01 -3.92
CA PRO A 207 21.38 -27.67 -4.76
C PRO A 207 22.51 -28.39 -3.98
N ASP A 208 22.52 -28.30 -2.65
CA ASP A 208 23.61 -28.86 -1.83
C ASP A 208 23.08 -29.69 -0.65
N ARG A 209 22.77 -30.96 -0.92
CA ARG A 209 22.98 -32.06 0.02
C ARG A 209 23.72 -33.17 -0.71
N PRO A 210 25.02 -33.37 -0.44
CA PRO A 210 25.68 -34.60 -0.83
C PRO A 210 25.09 -35.77 -0.04
N ALA A 211 24.96 -36.92 -0.71
CA ALA A 211 24.46 -38.18 -0.20
C ALA A 211 25.33 -38.78 0.94
#